data_358db858333d681775930b0fa8c0dc22
#
_entry.id   358db858333d681775930b0fa8c0dc22
#
_cell.length_a   1.000
_cell.length_b   1.000
_cell.length_c   1.000
_cell.angle_alpha   90.00
_cell.angle_beta   90.00
_cell.angle_gamma   90.00
#
_symmetry.space_group_name_H-M   'P 1'
#
loop_
_entity.id
_entity.type
_entity.pdbx_description
1 polymer ?
#
loop_
_entity_poly.entity_id
_entity_poly.type
_entity_poly.pdbx_seq_one_letter_code
_entity_poly.pdbx_strand_id
1 'polypeptide(L)'
;MSVLYVPYHLDEHQPDLNVPLPGDVPVAEFAVELPGPDVWSRLGQLYDAVAAAVERTVRAGTLPVVVSGDCTVSIGMTAGLQRAGLDPSIVWIDAHGDLQTLETTPSGYLGGMALRFLLGYRPDHVADRLALRPPAEERVLLVDARDLDPPEADYLASSGVSRSGLDALTPETLPPGPILLNLDLDVLDPSCLPGLRYPAADGPGVAALLRATRVVLDSGRLAALNLACTWHPGRTDPDGIREHLVTTILADLRAKQV
;
A
#
# COMPACT_ATOMS: atom_id res chain seq x y z
N MET A 1 16.05 -8.63 7.01
CA MET A 1 14.69 -8.07 6.83
C MET A 1 13.95 -8.13 8.16
N SER A 2 13.27 -7.08 8.54
CA SER A 2 12.28 -7.03 9.63
C SER A 2 10.99 -6.43 9.08
N VAL A 3 9.87 -6.86 9.63
CA VAL A 3 8.54 -6.37 9.24
C VAL A 3 8.06 -5.37 10.28
N LEU A 4 7.55 -4.23 9.85
CA LEU A 4 6.76 -3.32 10.65
C LEU A 4 5.29 -3.68 10.46
N TYR A 5 4.64 -4.19 11.49
CA TYR A 5 3.22 -4.51 11.46
C TYR A 5 2.41 -3.31 11.96
N VAL A 6 1.55 -2.78 11.09
CA VAL A 6 0.73 -1.58 11.34
C VAL A 6 -0.75 -1.98 11.23
N PRO A 7 -1.34 -2.59 12.27
CA PRO A 7 -2.71 -3.08 12.25
C PRO A 7 -3.72 -1.94 12.41
N TYR A 8 -3.74 -1.04 11.45
CA TYR A 8 -4.69 0.08 11.42
C TYR A 8 -5.49 0.04 10.13
N HIS A 9 -6.76 0.39 10.25
CA HIS A 9 -7.62 0.74 9.14
C HIS A 9 -7.99 2.22 9.31
N LEU A 10 -7.44 3.06 8.46
CA LEU A 10 -7.36 4.50 8.69
C LEU A 10 -6.73 4.77 10.08
N ASP A 11 -7.44 5.50 10.94
CA ASP A 11 -7.02 5.83 12.31
C ASP A 11 -7.50 4.84 13.38
N GLU A 12 -8.18 3.75 12.97
CA GLU A 12 -8.70 2.74 13.88
C GLU A 12 -7.72 1.56 14.02
N HIS A 13 -7.25 1.34 15.25
CA HIS A 13 -6.44 0.16 15.56
C HIS A 13 -7.27 -1.12 15.48
N GLN A 14 -6.77 -2.13 14.77
CA GLN A 14 -7.41 -3.40 14.48
C GLN A 14 -6.64 -4.57 15.11
N PRO A 15 -6.73 -4.78 16.42
CA PRO A 15 -5.95 -5.81 17.12
C PRO A 15 -6.26 -7.23 16.61
N ASP A 16 -7.47 -7.43 16.08
CA ASP A 16 -7.94 -8.72 15.56
C ASP A 16 -7.81 -8.84 14.03
N LEU A 17 -6.94 -8.04 13.41
CA LEU A 17 -6.71 -8.13 11.95
C LEU A 17 -6.15 -9.49 11.54
N ASN A 18 -5.41 -10.15 12.45
CA ASN A 18 -4.94 -11.53 12.32
C ASN A 18 -4.20 -11.80 11.00
N VAL A 19 -3.14 -11.00 10.75
CA VAL A 19 -2.24 -11.26 9.62
C VAL A 19 -1.31 -12.42 9.99
N PRO A 20 -1.26 -13.51 9.19
CA PRO A 20 -0.43 -14.67 9.47
C PRO A 20 1.04 -14.42 9.12
N LEU A 21 1.74 -13.67 9.98
CA LEU A 21 3.15 -13.36 9.81
C LEU A 21 4.02 -14.58 10.16
N PRO A 22 5.07 -14.89 9.37
CA PRO A 22 5.96 -16.01 9.65
C PRO A 22 6.71 -15.82 10.98
N GLY A 23 6.73 -16.86 11.81
CA GLY A 23 7.35 -16.79 13.16
C GLY A 23 8.88 -16.63 13.15
N ASP A 24 9.54 -16.83 12.02
CA ASP A 24 10.99 -16.66 11.82
C ASP A 24 11.36 -15.28 11.30
N VAL A 25 10.39 -14.38 11.08
CA VAL A 25 10.59 -12.98 10.68
C VAL A 25 10.52 -12.12 11.94
N PRO A 26 11.54 -11.29 12.23
CA PRO A 26 11.41 -10.26 13.24
C PRO A 26 10.27 -9.30 12.88
N VAL A 27 9.27 -9.22 13.74
CA VAL A 27 8.12 -8.33 13.59
C VAL A 27 8.14 -7.30 14.70
N ALA A 28 8.07 -6.01 14.31
CA ALA A 28 7.81 -4.93 15.24
C ALA A 28 6.36 -4.48 15.04
N GLU A 29 5.52 -4.76 15.99
CA GLU A 29 4.14 -4.29 15.98
C GLU A 29 4.10 -2.80 16.34
N PHE A 30 3.37 -2.06 15.55
CA PHE A 30 3.20 -0.64 15.69
C PHE A 30 1.84 -0.35 16.34
N ALA A 31 1.84 -0.23 17.64
CA ALA A 31 0.67 0.19 18.41
C ALA A 31 0.93 1.59 18.96
N VAL A 32 0.28 2.59 18.39
CA VAL A 32 0.40 4.00 18.81
C VAL A 32 -0.95 4.51 19.23
N GLU A 33 -1.02 5.15 20.39
CA GLU A 33 -2.18 5.96 20.71
C GLU A 33 -2.23 7.17 19.76
N LEU A 34 -3.38 7.39 19.16
CA LEU A 34 -3.61 8.49 18.22
C LEU A 34 -4.54 9.54 18.86
N PRO A 35 -4.03 10.36 19.81
CA PRO A 35 -4.83 11.41 20.41
C PRO A 35 -5.11 12.49 19.37
N GLY A 36 -6.32 13.03 19.35
CA GLY A 36 -6.67 14.14 18.47
C GLY A 36 -8.17 14.30 18.30
N PRO A 37 -8.63 15.52 18.02
CA PRO A 37 -10.05 15.84 17.95
C PRO A 37 -10.71 15.33 16.66
N ASP A 38 -9.94 15.08 15.62
CA ASP A 38 -10.43 14.74 14.28
C ASP A 38 -9.57 13.68 13.60
N VAL A 39 -10.12 13.06 12.55
CA VAL A 39 -9.47 11.99 11.79
C VAL A 39 -8.15 12.45 11.18
N TRP A 40 -8.04 13.67 10.67
CA TRP A 40 -6.83 14.17 10.01
C TRP A 40 -5.66 14.29 10.99
N SER A 41 -5.95 14.78 12.21
CA SER A 41 -4.96 14.83 13.28
C SER A 41 -4.42 13.45 13.63
N ARG A 42 -5.30 12.44 13.70
CA ARG A 42 -4.94 11.06 14.04
C ARG A 42 -4.19 10.38 12.91
N LEU A 43 -4.67 10.50 11.66
CA LEU A 43 -3.98 9.98 10.48
C LEU A 43 -2.59 10.61 10.32
N GLY A 44 -2.48 11.93 10.48
CA GLY A 44 -1.19 12.62 10.41
C GLY A 44 -0.19 12.12 11.45
N GLN A 45 -0.64 11.74 12.67
CA GLN A 45 0.22 11.15 13.69
C GLN A 45 0.65 9.72 13.32
N LEU A 46 -0.28 8.91 12.84
CA LEU A 46 0.02 7.55 12.40
C LEU A 46 1.07 7.56 11.28
N TYR A 47 0.84 8.37 10.25
CA TYR A 47 1.73 8.42 9.10
C TYR A 47 3.10 9.03 9.44
N ASP A 48 3.17 10.02 10.34
CA ASP A 48 4.45 10.58 10.80
C ASP A 48 5.28 9.53 11.55
N ALA A 49 4.65 8.75 12.39
CA ALA A 49 5.30 7.69 13.12
C ALA A 49 5.77 6.54 12.20
N VAL A 50 4.96 6.17 11.19
CA VAL A 50 5.38 5.24 10.12
C VAL A 50 6.55 5.82 9.33
N ALA A 51 6.49 7.11 8.96
CA ALA A 51 7.58 7.78 8.25
C ALA A 51 8.90 7.73 9.03
N ALA A 52 8.86 8.00 10.33
CA ALA A 52 10.04 7.91 11.19
C ALA A 52 10.60 6.49 11.29
N ALA A 53 9.76 5.46 11.30
CA ALA A 53 10.19 4.06 11.30
C ALA A 53 10.83 3.67 9.97
N VAL A 54 10.22 4.05 8.85
CA VAL A 54 10.74 3.81 7.49
C VAL A 54 12.09 4.52 7.30
N GLU A 55 12.19 5.79 7.69
CA GLU A 55 13.43 6.57 7.63
C GLU A 55 14.57 5.86 8.37
N ARG A 56 14.32 5.42 9.61
CA ARG A 56 15.34 4.68 10.40
C ARG A 56 15.76 3.38 9.70
N THR A 57 14.81 2.64 9.14
CA THR A 57 15.05 1.37 8.46
C THR A 57 15.93 1.56 7.22
N VAL A 58 15.62 2.58 6.39
CA VAL A 58 16.42 2.92 5.20
C VAL A 58 17.82 3.37 5.60
N ARG A 59 17.96 4.24 6.61
CA ARG A 59 19.27 4.72 7.09
C ARG A 59 20.13 3.61 7.70
N ALA A 60 19.51 2.54 8.18
CA ALA A 60 20.21 1.34 8.62
C ALA A 60 20.61 0.39 7.45
N GLY A 61 20.35 0.79 6.20
CA GLY A 61 20.66 -0.02 5.01
C GLY A 61 19.72 -1.22 4.84
N THR A 62 18.54 -1.18 5.44
CA THR A 62 17.57 -2.28 5.40
C THR A 62 16.32 -1.87 4.61
N LEU A 63 15.75 -2.80 3.84
CA LEU A 63 14.51 -2.58 3.09
C LEU A 63 13.33 -2.46 4.06
N PRO A 64 12.57 -1.35 4.05
CA PRO A 64 11.33 -1.23 4.79
C PRO A 64 10.25 -2.15 4.20
N VAL A 65 9.72 -3.03 5.05
CA VAL A 65 8.56 -3.88 4.74
C VAL A 65 7.51 -3.58 5.78
N VAL A 66 6.41 -3.04 5.34
CA VAL A 66 5.24 -2.75 6.18
C VAL A 66 4.13 -3.73 5.81
N VAL A 67 3.49 -4.30 6.82
CA VAL A 67 2.26 -5.06 6.69
C VAL A 67 1.19 -4.29 7.44
N SER A 68 0.18 -3.84 6.73
CA SER A 68 -0.81 -2.89 7.25
C SER A 68 -2.25 -3.37 7.04
N GLY A 69 -3.19 -2.72 7.67
CA GLY A 69 -4.62 -2.93 7.43
C GLY A 69 -5.22 -1.97 6.39
N ASP A 70 -4.39 -1.10 5.79
CA ASP A 70 -4.87 -0.02 4.91
C ASP A 70 -3.79 0.51 3.97
N CYS A 71 -4.16 0.84 2.74
CA CYS A 71 -3.27 1.40 1.71
C CYS A 71 -2.75 2.80 2.05
N THR A 72 -3.49 3.58 2.85
CA THR A 72 -3.13 4.96 3.23
C THR A 72 -1.81 5.03 3.98
N VAL A 73 -1.36 3.95 4.62
CA VAL A 73 -0.05 3.84 5.28
C VAL A 73 1.11 4.14 4.33
N SER A 74 0.94 3.89 3.03
CA SER A 74 1.92 4.21 1.98
C SER A 74 2.24 5.71 1.89
N ILE A 75 1.36 6.59 2.37
CA ILE A 75 1.61 8.03 2.47
C ILE A 75 2.76 8.30 3.47
N GLY A 76 2.68 7.70 4.65
CA GLY A 76 3.74 7.77 5.66
C GLY A 76 5.04 7.12 5.19
N MET A 77 4.94 5.99 4.47
CA MET A 77 6.11 5.32 3.92
C MET A 77 6.83 6.19 2.88
N THR A 78 6.10 6.85 1.99
CA THR A 78 6.68 7.78 1.00
C THR A 78 7.42 8.93 1.69
N ALA A 79 6.79 9.53 2.71
CA ALA A 79 7.44 10.58 3.50
C ALA A 79 8.73 10.09 4.18
N GLY A 80 8.71 8.87 4.73
CA GLY A 80 9.88 8.26 5.36
C GLY A 80 11.02 7.99 4.39
N LEU A 81 10.73 7.49 3.18
CA LEU A 81 11.70 7.33 2.12
C LEU A 81 12.34 8.67 1.73
N GLN A 82 11.50 9.71 1.57
CA GLN A 82 11.98 11.05 1.23
C GLN A 82 12.83 11.68 2.32
N ARG A 83 12.51 11.47 3.61
CA ARG A 83 13.34 11.89 4.76
C ARG A 83 14.71 11.19 4.76
N ALA A 84 14.76 9.96 4.26
CA ALA A 84 16.01 9.21 4.09
C ALA A 84 16.78 9.57 2.81
N GLY A 85 16.29 10.53 2.01
CA GLY A 85 16.95 11.00 0.78
C GLY A 85 16.59 10.20 -0.48
N LEU A 86 15.61 9.30 -0.41
CA LEU A 86 15.07 8.58 -1.56
C LEU A 86 13.82 9.28 -2.07
N ASP A 87 13.69 9.36 -3.40
CA ASP A 87 12.50 9.89 -4.05
C ASP A 87 11.84 8.78 -4.87
N PRO A 88 10.87 8.04 -4.31
CA PRO A 88 10.35 6.83 -4.93
C PRO A 88 9.40 7.13 -6.09
N SER A 89 9.41 6.24 -7.08
CA SER A 89 8.28 6.00 -7.95
C SER A 89 7.30 5.07 -7.24
N ILE A 90 6.04 5.13 -7.62
CA ILE A 90 4.97 4.37 -6.98
C ILE A 90 4.46 3.30 -7.94
N VAL A 91 4.42 2.06 -7.48
CA VAL A 91 3.64 0.99 -8.10
C VAL A 91 2.50 0.66 -7.15
N TRP A 92 1.28 0.89 -7.60
CA TRP A 92 0.06 0.71 -6.82
C TRP A 92 -0.75 -0.42 -7.41
N ILE A 93 -0.72 -1.60 -6.77
CA ILE A 93 -1.49 -2.78 -7.19
C ILE A 93 -2.73 -2.86 -6.32
N ASP A 94 -3.90 -2.71 -6.93
CA ASP A 94 -5.17 -2.55 -6.24
C ASP A 94 -6.33 -2.84 -7.20
N ALA A 95 -7.46 -3.32 -6.69
CA ALA A 95 -8.70 -3.41 -7.45
C ALA A 95 -9.30 -2.04 -7.76
N HIS A 96 -9.02 -1.05 -6.89
CA HIS A 96 -9.61 0.29 -6.90
C HIS A 96 -8.62 1.33 -7.47
N GLY A 97 -9.12 2.53 -7.71
CA GLY A 97 -8.28 3.65 -8.14
C GLY A 97 -7.58 4.36 -6.99
N ASP A 98 -8.24 4.43 -5.84
CA ASP A 98 -7.85 5.24 -4.69
C ASP A 98 -7.62 6.72 -5.03
N LEU A 99 -8.35 7.20 -6.06
CA LEU A 99 -8.23 8.52 -6.67
C LEU A 99 -9.42 9.43 -6.42
N GLN A 100 -10.34 9.02 -5.55
CA GLN A 100 -11.46 9.87 -5.12
C GLN A 100 -10.97 11.14 -4.43
N THR A 101 -11.85 12.13 -4.38
CA THR A 101 -11.66 13.35 -3.60
C THR A 101 -12.79 13.51 -2.59
N LEU A 102 -12.67 14.45 -1.66
CA LEU A 102 -13.74 14.77 -0.72
C LEU A 102 -15.02 15.26 -1.42
N GLU A 103 -14.87 15.80 -2.63
CA GLU A 103 -15.97 16.32 -3.46
C GLU A 103 -16.61 15.24 -4.34
N THR A 104 -15.87 14.19 -4.70
CA THR A 104 -16.34 13.16 -5.65
C THR A 104 -16.76 11.86 -4.98
N THR A 105 -16.26 11.57 -3.78
CA THR A 105 -16.56 10.33 -3.06
C THR A 105 -18.05 10.20 -2.75
N PRO A 106 -18.69 9.08 -3.10
CA PRO A 106 -20.10 8.84 -2.74
C PRO A 106 -20.26 8.43 -1.27
N SER A 107 -19.22 7.89 -0.64
CA SER A 107 -19.26 7.31 0.71
C SER A 107 -18.60 8.19 1.77
N GLY A 108 -17.72 9.11 1.39
CA GLY A 108 -16.84 9.83 2.30
C GLY A 108 -15.68 8.99 2.84
N TYR A 109 -15.47 7.78 2.33
CA TYR A 109 -14.42 6.88 2.79
C TYR A 109 -13.04 7.37 2.34
N LEU A 110 -12.15 7.63 3.32
CA LEU A 110 -10.83 8.22 3.05
C LEU A 110 -9.84 7.22 2.42
N GLY A 111 -10.04 5.92 2.62
CA GLY A 111 -9.20 4.90 1.98
C GLY A 111 -9.24 4.99 0.46
N GLY A 112 -10.42 5.20 -0.14
CA GLY A 112 -10.57 5.39 -1.58
C GLY A 112 -9.96 6.70 -2.13
N MET A 113 -9.19 7.43 -1.30
CA MET A 113 -8.46 8.65 -1.67
C MET A 113 -6.95 8.51 -1.44
N ALA A 114 -6.48 7.33 -1.05
CA ALA A 114 -5.11 7.13 -0.59
C ALA A 114 -4.06 7.59 -1.61
N LEU A 115 -4.18 7.13 -2.85
CA LEU A 115 -3.30 7.54 -3.94
C LEU A 115 -3.51 9.02 -4.30
N ARG A 116 -4.73 9.53 -4.21
CA ARG A 116 -5.02 10.94 -4.51
C ARG A 116 -4.38 11.90 -3.51
N PHE A 117 -4.38 11.55 -2.21
CA PHE A 117 -3.64 12.30 -1.19
C PHE A 117 -2.13 12.26 -1.44
N LEU A 118 -1.60 11.09 -1.80
CA LEU A 118 -0.19 10.92 -2.11
C LEU A 118 0.23 11.79 -3.30
N LEU A 119 -0.66 11.98 -4.29
CA LEU A 119 -0.47 12.85 -5.45
C LEU A 119 -0.72 14.34 -5.17
N GLY A 120 -0.89 14.72 -3.91
CA GLY A 120 -0.93 16.13 -3.49
C GLY A 120 -2.32 16.77 -3.43
N TYR A 121 -3.38 15.95 -3.49
CA TYR A 121 -4.70 16.48 -3.18
C TYR A 121 -4.79 16.87 -1.70
N ARG A 122 -5.31 18.07 -1.42
CA ARG A 122 -5.48 18.62 -0.06
C ARG A 122 -4.26 18.40 0.83
N PRO A 123 -3.10 18.98 0.49
CA PRO A 123 -1.87 18.78 1.25
C PRO A 123 -1.99 19.25 2.69
N ASP A 124 -2.85 20.23 2.96
CA ASP A 124 -3.19 20.76 4.28
C ASP A 124 -3.69 19.69 5.26
N HIS A 125 -4.28 18.60 4.78
CA HIS A 125 -4.79 17.54 5.65
C HIS A 125 -3.68 16.59 6.14
N VAL A 126 -2.76 16.20 5.28
CA VAL A 126 -1.75 15.17 5.62
C VAL A 126 -0.34 15.53 5.16
N ALA A 127 -0.16 15.89 3.87
CA ALA A 127 1.16 16.00 3.24
C ALA A 127 2.04 17.08 3.88
N ASP A 128 1.47 18.25 4.20
CA ASP A 128 2.20 19.38 4.80
C ASP A 128 2.79 19.01 6.16
N ARG A 129 2.04 18.26 6.98
CA ARG A 129 2.51 17.78 8.28
C ARG A 129 3.71 16.86 8.16
N LEU A 130 3.74 16.05 7.11
CA LEU A 130 4.80 15.07 6.85
C LEU A 130 6.00 15.67 6.11
N ALA A 131 5.89 16.92 5.63
CA ALA A 131 6.78 17.51 4.64
C ALA A 131 6.91 16.62 3.38
N LEU A 132 5.82 15.94 3.02
CA LEU A 132 5.73 15.06 1.87
C LEU A 132 5.73 15.89 0.60
N ARG A 133 6.61 15.56 -0.33
CA ARG A 133 6.60 16.07 -1.70
C ARG A 133 5.83 15.06 -2.57
N PRO A 134 4.70 15.44 -3.16
CA PRO A 134 3.97 14.55 -4.05
C PRO A 134 4.88 14.02 -5.17
N PRO A 135 4.89 12.71 -5.46
CA PRO A 135 5.57 12.19 -6.64
C PRO A 135 4.93 12.77 -7.91
N ALA A 136 5.73 12.99 -8.95
CA ALA A 136 5.20 13.35 -10.25
C ALA A 136 4.30 12.21 -10.77
N GLU A 137 3.17 12.55 -11.40
CA GLU A 137 2.18 11.57 -11.87
C GLU A 137 2.79 10.54 -12.84
N GLU A 138 3.75 10.96 -13.67
CA GLU A 138 4.47 10.10 -14.63
C GLU A 138 5.35 9.05 -13.93
N ARG A 139 5.54 9.17 -12.63
CA ARG A 139 6.27 8.21 -11.79
C ARG A 139 5.33 7.28 -11.03
N VAL A 140 4.07 7.28 -11.36
CA VAL A 140 3.05 6.43 -10.73
C VAL A 140 2.49 5.46 -11.76
N LEU A 141 2.52 4.18 -11.41
CA LEU A 141 1.89 3.10 -12.17
C LEU A 141 0.81 2.47 -11.31
N LEU A 142 -0.44 2.66 -11.72
CA LEU A 142 -1.61 1.99 -11.15
C LEU A 142 -1.83 0.67 -11.89
N VAL A 143 -1.89 -0.44 -11.15
CA VAL A 143 -1.99 -1.79 -11.72
C VAL A 143 -3.32 -2.42 -11.33
N ASP A 144 -4.04 -2.90 -12.31
CA ASP A 144 -5.43 -3.35 -12.32
C ASP A 144 -6.41 -2.18 -12.26
N ALA A 145 -6.82 -1.74 -11.09
CA ALA A 145 -7.81 -0.67 -10.89
C ALA A 145 -9.08 -0.89 -11.75
N ARG A 146 -9.61 -2.11 -11.72
CA ARG A 146 -10.78 -2.48 -12.54
C ARG A 146 -12.08 -1.87 -12.03
N ASP A 147 -12.16 -1.56 -10.73
CA ASP A 147 -13.32 -0.96 -10.08
C ASP A 147 -13.08 0.55 -9.88
N LEU A 148 -13.35 1.31 -10.92
CA LEU A 148 -13.19 2.76 -10.94
C LEU A 148 -14.55 3.45 -10.97
N ASP A 149 -14.75 4.38 -10.07
CA ASP A 149 -15.85 5.35 -10.21
C ASP A 149 -15.58 6.35 -11.36
N PRO A 150 -16.64 6.90 -11.99
CA PRO A 150 -16.48 7.84 -13.11
C PRO A 150 -15.50 9.00 -12.85
N PRO A 151 -15.48 9.67 -11.66
CA PRO A 151 -14.52 10.73 -11.40
C PRO A 151 -13.07 10.27 -11.37
N GLU A 152 -12.80 9.03 -10.96
CA GLU A 152 -11.46 8.45 -10.96
C GLU A 152 -10.99 8.15 -12.38
N ALA A 153 -11.89 7.61 -13.22
CA ALA A 153 -11.64 7.37 -14.62
C ALA A 153 -11.36 8.69 -15.38
N ASP A 154 -12.12 9.76 -15.10
CA ASP A 154 -11.91 11.10 -15.67
C ASP A 154 -10.56 11.68 -15.23
N TYR A 155 -10.17 11.51 -13.98
CA TYR A 155 -8.87 11.94 -13.50
C TYR A 155 -7.74 11.19 -14.23
N LEU A 156 -7.81 9.86 -14.30
CA LEU A 156 -6.80 9.06 -15.00
C LEU A 156 -6.67 9.43 -16.48
N ALA A 157 -7.79 9.72 -17.15
CA ALA A 157 -7.77 10.11 -18.55
C ALA A 157 -7.04 11.45 -18.82
N SER A 158 -6.90 12.30 -17.81
CA SER A 158 -6.30 13.64 -17.90
C SER A 158 -4.97 13.78 -17.16
N SER A 159 -4.59 12.81 -16.35
CA SER A 159 -3.38 12.79 -15.52
C SER A 159 -2.19 12.15 -16.25
N GLY A 160 -0.99 12.32 -15.66
CA GLY A 160 0.22 11.60 -16.06
C GLY A 160 0.36 10.20 -15.46
N VAL A 161 -0.60 9.75 -14.65
CA VAL A 161 -0.59 8.41 -14.01
C VAL A 161 -0.75 7.33 -15.08
N SER A 162 0.21 6.41 -15.16
CA SER A 162 0.12 5.26 -16.06
C SER A 162 -0.76 4.16 -15.46
N ARG A 163 -1.47 3.42 -16.31
CA ARG A 163 -2.26 2.25 -15.89
C ARG A 163 -1.88 1.00 -16.66
N SER A 164 -1.85 -0.15 -15.99
CA SER A 164 -1.56 -1.47 -16.60
C SER A 164 -2.43 -2.54 -15.96
N GLY A 165 -2.72 -3.61 -16.70
CA GLY A 165 -3.24 -4.85 -16.09
C GLY A 165 -2.11 -5.66 -15.45
N LEU A 166 -2.45 -6.57 -14.52
CA LEU A 166 -1.46 -7.44 -13.88
C LEU A 166 -0.65 -8.27 -14.89
N ASP A 167 -1.32 -8.82 -15.89
CA ASP A 167 -0.67 -9.68 -16.90
C ASP A 167 0.24 -8.91 -17.87
N ALA A 168 0.05 -7.60 -17.97
CA ALA A 168 0.87 -6.71 -18.79
C ALA A 168 2.04 -6.08 -18.04
N LEU A 169 2.18 -6.36 -16.73
CA LEU A 169 3.29 -5.85 -15.93
C LEU A 169 4.59 -6.55 -16.32
N THR A 170 5.57 -5.77 -16.78
CA THR A 170 6.91 -6.23 -17.15
C THR A 170 7.96 -5.28 -16.57
N PRO A 171 9.25 -5.65 -16.52
CA PRO A 171 10.30 -4.73 -16.07
C PRO A 171 10.34 -3.39 -16.81
N GLU A 172 9.95 -3.39 -18.10
CA GLU A 172 9.94 -2.21 -18.99
C GLU A 172 8.76 -1.28 -18.69
N THR A 173 7.65 -1.80 -18.17
CA THR A 173 6.48 -0.98 -17.78
C THR A 173 6.64 -0.33 -16.43
N LEU A 174 7.62 -0.76 -15.62
CA LEU A 174 7.84 -0.19 -14.30
C LEU A 174 8.38 1.25 -14.40
N PRO A 175 7.89 2.19 -13.57
CA PRO A 175 8.36 3.56 -13.56
C PRO A 175 9.85 3.63 -13.15
N PRO A 176 10.59 4.69 -13.53
CA PRO A 176 12.03 4.79 -13.28
C PRO A 176 12.37 5.01 -11.80
N GLY A 177 13.62 4.70 -11.42
CA GLY A 177 14.16 4.97 -10.07
C GLY A 177 13.77 3.95 -9.01
N PRO A 178 13.96 4.28 -7.71
CA PRO A 178 13.54 3.42 -6.61
C PRO A 178 12.01 3.33 -6.53
N ILE A 179 11.50 2.16 -6.14
CA ILE A 179 10.05 1.85 -6.17
C ILE A 179 9.53 1.65 -4.75
N LEU A 180 8.48 2.38 -4.39
CA LEU A 180 7.54 1.97 -3.34
C LEU A 180 6.45 1.12 -3.99
N LEU A 181 6.35 -0.14 -3.59
CA LEU A 181 5.24 -1.00 -3.97
C LEU A 181 4.15 -0.93 -2.89
N ASN A 182 2.98 -0.41 -3.25
CA ASN A 182 1.75 -0.65 -2.51
C ASN A 182 1.04 -1.85 -3.13
N LEU A 183 0.84 -2.87 -2.35
CA LEU A 183 0.17 -4.11 -2.75
C LEU A 183 -1.06 -4.29 -1.88
N ASP A 184 -2.22 -3.88 -2.41
CA ASP A 184 -3.50 -4.21 -1.78
C ASP A 184 -3.92 -5.62 -2.16
N LEU A 185 -4.20 -6.43 -1.14
CA LEU A 185 -4.64 -7.80 -1.36
C LEU A 185 -6.08 -7.90 -1.84
N ASP A 186 -6.86 -6.81 -1.79
CA ASP A 186 -8.21 -6.78 -2.36
C ASP A 186 -8.24 -6.72 -3.89
N VAL A 187 -7.06 -6.54 -4.52
CA VAL A 187 -6.89 -6.78 -5.96
C VAL A 187 -7.30 -8.19 -6.36
N LEU A 188 -7.25 -9.15 -5.45
CA LEU A 188 -7.65 -10.52 -5.72
C LEU A 188 -9.17 -10.63 -5.93
N ASP A 189 -9.55 -11.62 -6.74
CA ASP A 189 -10.97 -12.00 -6.82
C ASP A 189 -11.49 -12.42 -5.44
N PRO A 190 -12.67 -11.96 -5.01
CA PRO A 190 -13.24 -12.30 -3.71
C PRO A 190 -13.45 -13.80 -3.47
N SER A 191 -13.55 -14.59 -4.55
CA SER A 191 -13.61 -16.05 -4.43
C SER A 191 -12.27 -16.67 -4.03
N CYS A 192 -11.15 -15.96 -4.28
CA CYS A 192 -9.81 -16.37 -3.88
C CYS A 192 -9.45 -15.91 -2.47
N LEU A 193 -9.93 -14.74 -2.06
CA LEU A 193 -9.61 -14.16 -0.74
C LEU A 193 -10.89 -13.70 -0.04
N PRO A 194 -11.53 -14.56 0.76
CA PRO A 194 -12.79 -14.23 1.40
C PRO A 194 -12.62 -13.21 2.53
N GLY A 195 -13.65 -12.40 2.72
CA GLY A 195 -13.73 -11.45 3.83
C GLY A 195 -13.06 -10.10 3.58
N LEU A 196 -12.76 -9.77 2.34
CA LEU A 196 -12.33 -8.42 1.94
C LEU A 196 -13.35 -7.37 2.36
N ARG A 197 -12.86 -6.16 2.69
CA ARG A 197 -13.72 -5.02 3.06
C ARG A 197 -14.43 -4.44 1.85
N TYR A 198 -13.71 -4.33 0.74
CA TYR A 198 -14.18 -3.75 -0.51
C TYR A 198 -13.93 -4.75 -1.66
N PRO A 199 -14.74 -5.82 -1.74
CA PRO A 199 -14.52 -6.86 -2.74
C PRO A 199 -14.93 -6.36 -4.13
N ALA A 200 -14.04 -6.42 -5.10
CA ALA A 200 -14.30 -6.18 -6.52
C ALA A 200 -14.27 -7.51 -7.29
N ALA A 201 -15.29 -7.77 -8.09
CA ALA A 201 -15.42 -8.99 -8.88
C ALA A 201 -14.42 -9.03 -10.07
N ASP A 202 -14.30 -10.20 -10.68
CA ASP A 202 -13.48 -10.45 -11.88
C ASP A 202 -11.98 -10.16 -11.69
N GLY A 203 -11.49 -10.31 -10.47
CA GLY A 203 -10.10 -10.09 -10.10
C GLY A 203 -9.17 -11.24 -10.48
N PRO A 204 -7.85 -11.01 -10.38
CA PRO A 204 -6.85 -12.04 -10.60
C PRO A 204 -6.88 -13.08 -9.49
N GLY A 205 -6.41 -14.30 -9.83
CA GLY A 205 -6.13 -15.32 -8.83
C GLY A 205 -4.74 -15.13 -8.19
N VAL A 206 -4.51 -15.83 -7.07
CA VAL A 206 -3.27 -15.75 -6.26
C VAL A 206 -2.00 -15.90 -7.11
N ALA A 207 -1.96 -16.88 -8.03
CA ALA A 207 -0.77 -17.12 -8.85
C ALA A 207 -0.44 -15.94 -9.78
N ALA A 208 -1.45 -15.23 -10.31
CA ALA A 208 -1.24 -14.04 -11.14
C ALA A 208 -0.68 -12.89 -10.30
N LEU A 209 -1.22 -12.65 -9.11
CA LEU A 209 -0.72 -11.63 -8.19
C LEU A 209 0.74 -11.89 -7.80
N LEU A 210 1.07 -13.12 -7.40
CA LEU A 210 2.45 -13.48 -7.04
C LEU A 210 3.43 -13.29 -8.20
N ARG A 211 3.02 -13.62 -9.45
CA ARG A 211 3.85 -13.33 -10.63
C ARG A 211 4.07 -11.83 -10.83
N ALA A 212 3.02 -11.02 -10.76
CA ALA A 212 3.11 -9.56 -10.90
C ALA A 212 4.01 -8.94 -9.81
N THR A 213 3.85 -9.38 -8.55
CA THR A 213 4.71 -8.97 -7.44
C THR A 213 6.17 -9.27 -7.73
N ARG A 214 6.49 -10.48 -8.22
CA ARG A 214 7.86 -10.87 -8.58
C ARG A 214 8.47 -9.96 -9.65
N VAL A 215 7.72 -9.48 -10.63
CA VAL A 215 8.24 -8.53 -11.62
C VAL A 215 8.83 -7.29 -10.93
N VAL A 216 8.16 -6.76 -9.91
CA VAL A 216 8.67 -5.61 -9.16
C VAL A 216 9.88 -5.99 -8.31
N LEU A 217 9.82 -7.13 -7.61
CA LEU A 217 10.93 -7.62 -6.77
C LEU A 217 12.20 -7.89 -7.60
N ASP A 218 12.04 -8.51 -8.78
CA ASP A 218 13.14 -8.89 -9.68
C ASP A 218 13.79 -7.68 -10.37
N SER A 219 13.13 -6.54 -10.38
CA SER A 219 13.68 -5.30 -10.94
C SER A 219 14.95 -4.80 -10.19
N GLY A 220 15.17 -5.25 -8.95
CA GLY A 220 16.24 -4.76 -8.08
C GLY A 220 16.08 -3.31 -7.62
N ARG A 221 14.91 -2.70 -7.88
CA ARG A 221 14.65 -1.27 -7.59
C ARG A 221 13.67 -1.05 -6.43
N LEU A 222 13.23 -2.13 -5.78
CA LEU A 222 12.33 -1.99 -4.63
C LEU A 222 13.00 -1.23 -3.49
N ALA A 223 12.42 -0.10 -3.11
CA ALA A 223 12.86 0.73 -1.99
C ALA A 223 12.00 0.54 -0.73
N ALA A 224 10.74 0.14 -0.88
CA ALA A 224 9.85 -0.23 0.22
C ALA A 224 8.66 -1.06 -0.31
N LEU A 225 8.09 -1.88 0.57
CA LEU A 225 6.83 -2.60 0.34
C LEU A 225 5.82 -2.25 1.43
N ASN A 226 4.61 -1.85 1.04
CA ASN A 226 3.41 -1.94 1.84
C ASN A 226 2.57 -3.14 1.36
N LEU A 227 2.32 -4.09 2.24
CA LEU A 227 1.37 -5.18 2.03
C LEU A 227 0.10 -4.83 2.81
N ALA A 228 -0.90 -4.31 2.12
CA ALA A 228 -2.16 -3.91 2.70
C ALA A 228 -3.11 -5.11 2.78
N CYS A 229 -3.47 -5.46 4.00
CA CYS A 229 -4.31 -6.60 4.36
C CYS A 229 -5.73 -6.11 4.64
N THR A 230 -6.44 -5.72 3.59
CA THR A 230 -7.73 -5.02 3.64
C THR A 230 -8.94 -5.95 3.83
N TRP A 231 -8.83 -6.91 4.73
CA TRP A 231 -9.94 -7.76 5.13
C TRP A 231 -10.54 -7.36 6.49
N HIS A 232 -11.76 -7.82 6.75
CA HIS A 232 -12.41 -7.61 8.04
C HIS A 232 -11.68 -8.37 9.15
N PRO A 233 -11.46 -7.74 10.34
CA PRO A 233 -10.93 -8.43 11.51
C PRO A 233 -11.78 -9.65 11.91
N GLY A 234 -11.15 -10.64 12.55
CA GLY A 234 -11.81 -11.82 13.08
C GLY A 234 -12.38 -12.79 12.03
N ARG A 235 -12.17 -12.53 10.74
CA ARG A 235 -12.57 -13.45 9.68
C ARG A 235 -11.61 -14.63 9.59
N THR A 236 -12.16 -15.83 9.48
CA THR A 236 -11.38 -17.05 9.31
C THR A 236 -10.80 -17.16 7.90
N ASP A 237 -9.68 -17.84 7.78
CA ASP A 237 -9.02 -18.19 6.52
C ASP A 237 -8.92 -19.73 6.42
N PRO A 238 -10.05 -20.40 6.13
CA PRO A 238 -10.13 -21.87 6.21
C PRO A 238 -9.23 -22.57 5.20
N ASP A 239 -8.91 -21.92 4.10
CA ASP A 239 -8.08 -22.46 3.02
C ASP A 239 -6.60 -22.03 3.13
N GLY A 240 -6.24 -21.23 4.15
CA GLY A 240 -4.87 -20.77 4.38
C GLY A 240 -4.34 -19.84 3.29
N ILE A 241 -5.22 -19.17 2.55
CA ILE A 241 -4.81 -18.28 1.43
C ILE A 241 -4.05 -17.06 1.93
N ARG A 242 -4.47 -16.47 3.04
CA ARG A 242 -3.78 -15.32 3.65
C ARG A 242 -2.37 -15.73 4.08
N GLU A 243 -2.24 -16.87 4.73
CA GLU A 243 -0.94 -17.41 5.14
C GLU A 243 -0.06 -17.68 3.93
N HIS A 244 -0.59 -18.34 2.90
CA HIS A 244 0.15 -18.61 1.67
C HIS A 244 0.64 -17.33 0.98
N LEU A 245 -0.20 -16.31 0.85
CA LEU A 245 0.16 -15.01 0.26
C LEU A 245 1.27 -14.31 1.05
N VAL A 246 1.02 -14.07 2.33
CA VAL A 246 1.94 -13.31 3.20
C VAL A 246 3.29 -14.03 3.28
N THR A 247 3.30 -15.33 3.54
CA THR A 247 4.54 -16.10 3.67
C THR A 247 5.32 -16.16 2.37
N THR A 248 4.63 -16.34 1.21
CA THR A 248 5.28 -16.40 -0.10
C THR A 248 5.91 -15.05 -0.47
N ILE A 249 5.17 -13.94 -0.32
CA ILE A 249 5.69 -12.61 -0.63
C ILE A 249 6.91 -12.28 0.24
N LEU A 250 6.83 -12.55 1.55
CA LEU A 250 7.95 -12.31 2.47
C LEU A 250 9.15 -13.22 2.22
N ALA A 251 8.92 -14.46 1.79
CA ALA A 251 9.99 -15.39 1.39
C ALA A 251 10.69 -14.93 0.10
N ASP A 252 9.92 -14.53 -0.93
CA ASP A 252 10.46 -14.00 -2.18
C ASP A 252 11.33 -12.74 -1.92
N LEU A 253 10.88 -11.84 -1.03
CA LEU A 253 11.66 -10.67 -0.60
C LEU A 253 12.99 -11.04 0.06
N ARG A 254 12.99 -12.04 0.96
CA ARG A 254 14.21 -12.50 1.63
C ARG A 254 15.23 -13.06 0.65
N ALA A 255 14.77 -13.84 -0.31
CA ALA A 255 15.64 -14.43 -1.34
C ALA A 255 16.38 -13.40 -2.19
N LYS A 256 15.88 -12.13 -2.24
CA LYS A 256 16.49 -11.02 -2.98
C LYS A 256 17.45 -10.17 -2.15
N GLN A 257 17.50 -10.39 -0.84
CA GLN A 257 18.39 -9.62 0.07
C GLN A 257 19.69 -10.38 0.40
N VAL A 258 19.84 -11.60 -0.09
CA VAL A 258 21.05 -12.43 -0.01
C VAL A 258 21.90 -12.23 -1.25
#